data_34df61189988e8ad8a8697c5a1399b42
#
_entry.id   34df61189988e8ad8a8697c5a1399b42
#
_cell.length_a   1.000
_cell.length_b   1.000
_cell.length_c   1.000
_cell.angle_alpha   90.00
_cell.angle_beta   90.00
_cell.angle_gamma   90.00
#
_symmetry.space_group_name_H-M   'P 1'
#
loop_
_entity.id
_entity.type
_entity.pdbx_description
1 polymer ?
#
loop_
_entity_poly.entity_id
_entity_poly.type
_entity_poly.pdbx_seq_one_letter_code
_entity_poly.pdbx_strand_id
1 'polypeptide(L)'
;MAYKYTPSKFMLPTSHYDEAKANRAVTFIQNLCHTKGKWAGTPFDLLPWQDQIVRDLFGIIRENGKRQFLTAYVEIPKKQGKSELAAAIALYLLYADNEPSAEVYGAACDRNQASIVFDVAKQMVLMSPALLKRSKIAAATKRIVNYSNAGFYQVLSAETGTKHGLNVSGLVFDEIHAQPNRQLYDVLTKGSGDAREQPLFFIITTAGTNKNSICYELHTKAMDLLSGRRSDPSFYPVVYGLPEDADWTDESNWYKANPSLGHTISIDRVREAYQNALDNPAEENVFKQLRLNIWTSATVCWIPEHIYDRGNRPIDQEALYGRDCYAGLDLSSTSDITALSLVFPPRTDDESYIVLPFFWLPEDTLELRCRRDHVLYDVWERQGYIHTTEGNVVHYGFIERFIEDLGEKYHIKEIAFDRWNATQMVQNLEDMGFTVVPFGQGYKDMSPPSKELYKLLMEGRIIHGGNPVLKWMAQNVVMRQDPAGNIKPDKEKSVEKIDGIVATIMGLDRAIRNEPTDSVYDSRGLLIL
;
A
#
# COMPACT_ATOMS: atom_id res chain seq x y z
N MET A 1 19.14 -11.40 30.92
CA MET A 1 19.98 -10.27 31.37
C MET A 1 19.06 -9.10 31.62
N ALA A 2 19.27 -8.34 32.70
CA ALA A 2 18.49 -7.13 32.93
C ALA A 2 18.77 -6.12 31.81
N TYR A 3 17.73 -5.46 31.30
CA TYR A 3 17.82 -4.39 30.30
C TYR A 3 18.74 -3.28 30.84
N LYS A 4 19.76 -2.93 30.06
CA LYS A 4 20.62 -1.77 30.32
C LYS A 4 20.53 -0.83 29.14
N TYR A 5 20.08 0.39 29.40
CA TYR A 5 20.00 1.42 28.35
C TYR A 5 21.38 1.73 27.76
N THR A 6 21.41 1.91 26.45
CA THR A 6 22.56 2.41 25.69
C THR A 6 22.04 3.42 24.66
N PRO A 7 22.63 4.62 24.56
CA PRO A 7 22.22 5.61 23.56
C PRO A 7 22.21 5.04 22.15
N SER A 8 21.24 5.48 21.36
CA SER A 8 21.07 5.06 19.98
C SER A 8 22.32 5.32 19.15
N LYS A 9 22.62 4.42 18.20
CA LYS A 9 23.66 4.61 17.17
C LYS A 9 23.45 5.87 16.30
N PHE A 10 22.27 6.46 16.34
CA PHE A 10 21.94 7.70 15.63
C PHE A 10 22.30 8.98 16.39
N MET A 11 22.82 8.87 17.60
CA MET A 11 23.37 10.01 18.33
C MET A 11 24.58 10.57 17.59
N LEU A 12 24.57 11.88 17.31
CA LEU A 12 25.69 12.54 16.67
C LEU A 12 26.91 12.57 17.60
N PRO A 13 28.14 12.58 17.06
CA PRO A 13 29.35 12.77 17.87
C PRO A 13 29.37 14.10 18.64
N THR A 14 28.67 15.13 18.13
CA THR A 14 28.51 16.47 18.75
C THR A 14 27.35 16.53 19.75
N SER A 15 26.52 15.49 19.83
CA SER A 15 25.44 15.38 20.82
C SER A 15 25.93 14.60 22.04
N HIS A 16 25.24 14.79 23.16
CA HIS A 16 25.51 14.03 24.39
C HIS A 16 24.23 13.48 24.98
N TYR A 17 24.35 12.46 25.81
CA TYR A 17 23.22 11.91 26.56
C TYR A 17 23.08 12.64 27.90
N ASP A 18 21.97 13.35 28.08
CA ASP A 18 21.58 13.98 29.32
C ASP A 18 20.65 13.05 30.11
N GLU A 19 21.21 12.35 31.07
CA GLU A 19 20.50 11.37 31.88
C GLU A 19 19.37 12.02 32.72
N ALA A 20 19.56 13.25 33.16
CA ALA A 20 18.55 13.96 33.97
C ALA A 20 17.29 14.26 33.14
N LYS A 21 17.47 14.71 31.89
CA LYS A 21 16.35 14.95 30.96
C LYS A 21 15.66 13.64 30.58
N ALA A 22 16.42 12.59 30.29
CA ALA A 22 15.89 11.26 30.01
C ALA A 22 15.08 10.72 31.19
N ASN A 23 15.65 10.73 32.38
CA ASN A 23 14.98 10.25 33.60
C ASN A 23 13.74 11.07 33.93
N ARG A 24 13.73 12.38 33.65
CA ARG A 24 12.52 13.22 33.81
C ARG A 24 11.39 12.71 32.93
N ALA A 25 11.64 12.39 31.65
CA ALA A 25 10.64 11.88 30.74
C ALA A 25 10.14 10.49 31.18
N VAL A 26 11.05 9.59 31.48
CA VAL A 26 10.74 8.23 32.00
C VAL A 26 9.89 8.32 33.27
N THR A 27 10.34 9.08 34.26
CA THR A 27 9.62 9.22 35.53
C THR A 27 8.22 9.85 35.34
N PHE A 28 8.10 10.84 34.46
CA PHE A 28 6.78 11.42 34.15
C PHE A 28 5.84 10.35 33.61
N ILE A 29 6.29 9.56 32.62
CA ILE A 29 5.48 8.52 31.99
C ILE A 29 5.14 7.41 33.00
N GLN A 30 6.09 6.96 33.79
CA GLN A 30 5.86 5.93 34.82
C GLN A 30 4.92 6.36 35.95
N ASN A 31 4.73 7.66 36.15
CA ASN A 31 3.73 8.20 37.07
C ASN A 31 2.32 8.32 36.47
N LEU A 32 2.16 8.01 35.18
CA LEU A 32 0.85 7.81 34.57
C LEU A 32 0.35 6.39 34.87
N CYS A 33 -0.95 6.15 34.62
CA CYS A 33 -1.52 4.81 34.76
C CYS A 33 -1.95 4.27 33.38
N HIS A 34 -1.84 2.96 33.22
CA HIS A 34 -2.50 2.26 32.14
C HIS A 34 -4.01 2.46 32.20
N THR A 35 -4.65 2.55 31.04
CA THR A 35 -6.08 2.94 30.96
C THR A 35 -7.01 1.80 30.61
N LYS A 36 -6.49 0.68 30.10
CA LYS A 36 -7.29 -0.40 29.51
C LYS A 36 -6.86 -1.80 29.95
N GLY A 37 -7.82 -2.71 29.87
CA GLY A 37 -7.58 -4.15 30.07
C GLY A 37 -7.17 -4.49 31.51
N LYS A 38 -6.39 -5.56 31.65
CA LYS A 38 -5.93 -6.08 32.95
C LYS A 38 -4.95 -5.15 33.69
N TRP A 39 -4.40 -4.15 33.00
CA TRP A 39 -3.46 -3.18 33.59
C TRP A 39 -4.14 -1.86 33.97
N ALA A 40 -5.44 -1.67 33.68
CA ALA A 40 -6.12 -0.41 33.99
C ALA A 40 -5.94 -0.01 35.47
N GLY A 41 -5.45 1.21 35.70
CA GLY A 41 -5.16 1.73 37.03
C GLY A 41 -3.79 1.35 37.61
N THR A 42 -3.01 0.50 36.96
CA THR A 42 -1.62 0.23 37.36
C THR A 42 -0.67 1.28 36.79
N PRO A 43 0.47 1.59 37.46
CA PRO A 43 1.48 2.48 36.93
C PRO A 43 1.95 2.05 35.54
N PHE A 44 2.31 3.04 34.70
CA PHE A 44 2.79 2.79 33.34
C PHE A 44 4.22 2.23 33.41
N ASP A 45 4.35 0.92 33.40
CA ASP A 45 5.65 0.24 33.35
C ASP A 45 6.16 0.21 31.90
N LEU A 46 7.25 0.94 31.63
CA LEU A 46 7.83 1.03 30.29
C LEU A 46 8.55 -0.27 29.96
N LEU A 47 8.13 -0.92 28.88
CA LEU A 47 8.88 -2.05 28.31
C LEU A 47 10.22 -1.56 27.74
N PRO A 48 11.26 -2.45 27.64
CA PRO A 48 12.59 -2.06 27.19
C PRO A 48 12.63 -1.24 25.90
N TRP A 49 11.83 -1.59 24.91
CA TRP A 49 11.75 -0.85 23.63
C TRP A 49 11.11 0.53 23.80
N GLN A 50 10.16 0.68 24.72
CA GLN A 50 9.52 1.96 25.02
C GLN A 50 10.47 2.88 25.80
N ASP A 51 11.14 2.33 26.80
CA ASP A 51 12.16 3.05 27.58
C ASP A 51 13.31 3.54 26.68
N GLN A 52 13.76 2.71 25.72
CA GLN A 52 14.77 3.11 24.73
C GLN A 52 14.31 4.33 23.92
N ILE A 53 13.09 4.29 23.38
CA ILE A 53 12.53 5.41 22.59
C ILE A 53 12.44 6.68 23.43
N VAL A 54 11.90 6.59 24.64
CA VAL A 54 11.73 7.75 25.52
C VAL A 54 13.07 8.37 25.90
N ARG A 55 14.04 7.54 26.27
CA ARG A 55 15.38 8.02 26.63
C ARG A 55 16.11 8.64 25.45
N ASP A 56 16.04 8.05 24.28
CA ASP A 56 16.70 8.59 23.09
C ASP A 56 16.07 9.93 22.66
N LEU A 57 14.74 10.01 22.62
CA LEU A 57 14.05 11.22 22.18
C LEU A 57 14.27 12.42 23.11
N PHE A 58 14.28 12.18 24.43
CA PHE A 58 14.33 13.25 25.42
C PHE A 58 15.70 13.43 26.11
N GLY A 59 16.58 12.44 25.99
CA GLY A 59 17.92 12.47 26.61
C GLY A 59 19.05 12.76 25.65
N ILE A 60 18.91 12.53 24.32
CA ILE A 60 19.97 12.85 23.37
C ILE A 60 19.85 14.32 22.95
N ILE A 61 20.82 15.12 23.36
CA ILE A 61 20.79 16.58 23.35
C ILE A 61 21.96 17.11 22.54
N ARG A 62 21.71 18.08 21.69
CA ARG A 62 22.73 18.83 20.92
C ARG A 62 23.48 19.82 21.82
N GLU A 63 24.60 20.36 21.34
CA GLU A 63 25.39 21.38 22.03
C GLU A 63 24.58 22.62 22.44
N ASN A 64 23.54 22.99 21.66
CA ASN A 64 22.65 24.10 21.99
C ASN A 64 21.63 23.80 23.08
N GLY A 65 21.71 22.62 23.73
CA GLY A 65 20.83 22.19 24.82
C GLY A 65 19.45 21.71 24.39
N LYS A 66 19.17 21.63 23.08
CA LYS A 66 17.89 21.16 22.53
C LYS A 66 17.98 19.69 22.12
N ARG A 67 16.82 19.03 22.02
CA ARG A 67 16.75 17.63 21.57
C ARG A 67 17.35 17.45 20.18
N GLN A 68 18.01 16.33 19.94
CA GLN A 68 18.56 16.03 18.62
C GLN A 68 17.45 15.64 17.64
N PHE A 69 16.54 14.78 18.06
CA PHE A 69 15.49 14.22 17.20
C PHE A 69 14.25 15.10 17.20
N LEU A 70 13.85 15.55 16.01
CA LEU A 70 12.63 16.34 15.80
C LEU A 70 11.51 15.53 15.20
N THR A 71 11.84 14.42 14.54
CA THR A 71 10.87 13.45 14.00
C THR A 71 11.21 12.05 14.51
N ALA A 72 10.24 11.36 15.08
CA ALA A 72 10.34 9.95 15.42
C ALA A 72 9.34 9.17 14.57
N TYR A 73 9.83 8.16 13.85
CA TYR A 73 9.00 7.22 13.09
C TYR A 73 9.07 5.85 13.76
N VAL A 74 7.95 5.39 14.31
CA VAL A 74 7.84 4.13 15.03
C VAL A 74 6.86 3.23 14.29
N GLU A 75 7.39 2.25 13.57
CA GLU A 75 6.61 1.24 12.86
C GLU A 75 6.71 -0.10 13.58
N ILE A 76 5.57 -0.61 14.04
CA ILE A 76 5.52 -1.76 14.94
C ILE A 76 4.17 -2.49 14.78
N PRO A 77 4.08 -3.83 14.91
CA PRO A 77 2.84 -4.60 14.78
C PRO A 77 1.70 -4.10 15.67
N LYS A 78 0.48 -4.57 15.42
CA LYS A 78 -0.67 -4.28 16.29
C LYS A 78 -0.52 -4.91 17.68
N LYS A 79 -1.16 -4.26 18.69
CA LYS A 79 -1.22 -4.74 20.09
C LYS A 79 0.11 -4.68 20.86
N GLN A 80 1.04 -3.84 20.44
CA GLN A 80 2.31 -3.62 21.13
C GLN A 80 2.25 -2.49 22.19
N GLY A 81 1.11 -1.86 22.44
CA GLY A 81 0.99 -0.75 23.38
C GLY A 81 1.22 0.64 22.77
N LYS A 82 1.15 0.77 21.44
CA LYS A 82 1.38 2.02 20.68
C LYS A 82 0.61 3.21 21.20
N SER A 83 -0.72 3.10 21.30
CA SER A 83 -1.61 4.24 21.62
C SER A 83 -1.41 4.76 23.05
N GLU A 84 -1.05 3.88 24.01
CA GLU A 84 -0.73 4.31 25.38
C GLU A 84 0.60 5.07 25.43
N LEU A 85 1.64 4.57 24.74
CA LEU A 85 2.91 5.29 24.64
C LEU A 85 2.73 6.65 23.95
N ALA A 86 1.99 6.69 22.84
CA ALA A 86 1.70 7.92 22.10
C ALA A 86 0.95 8.95 22.96
N ALA A 87 -0.03 8.51 23.75
CA ALA A 87 -0.75 9.36 24.70
C ALA A 87 0.16 9.89 25.81
N ALA A 88 1.03 9.04 26.37
CA ALA A 88 1.98 9.42 27.40
C ALA A 88 2.99 10.47 26.88
N ILE A 89 3.49 10.31 25.64
CA ILE A 89 4.38 11.28 24.98
C ILE A 89 3.64 12.60 24.75
N ALA A 90 2.37 12.57 24.26
CA ALA A 90 1.56 13.80 24.10
C ALA A 90 1.40 14.55 25.43
N LEU A 91 1.16 13.83 26.53
CA LEU A 91 1.05 14.43 27.85
C LEU A 91 2.41 14.95 28.35
N TYR A 92 3.51 14.24 28.11
CA TYR A 92 4.84 14.74 28.45
C TYR A 92 5.14 16.07 27.74
N LEU A 93 4.88 16.15 26.44
CA LEU A 93 5.05 17.38 25.64
C LEU A 93 4.18 18.54 26.16
N LEU A 94 2.97 18.24 26.65
CA LEU A 94 2.06 19.25 27.20
C LEU A 94 2.47 19.75 28.60
N TYR A 95 2.94 18.85 29.48
CA TYR A 95 3.08 19.16 30.90
C TYR A 95 4.54 19.30 31.39
N ALA A 96 5.49 18.61 30.75
CA ALA A 96 6.82 18.42 31.32
C ALA A 96 7.99 18.72 30.37
N ASP A 97 7.75 19.02 29.11
CA ASP A 97 8.79 19.34 28.11
C ASP A 97 9.31 20.77 28.22
N ASN A 98 8.71 21.59 29.10
CA ASN A 98 9.06 23.01 29.35
C ASN A 98 8.83 23.94 28.14
N GLU A 99 7.98 23.56 27.19
CA GLU A 99 7.61 24.43 26.08
C GLU A 99 6.53 25.44 26.55
N PRO A 100 6.80 26.76 26.45
CA PRO A 100 5.78 27.77 26.76
C PRO A 100 4.61 27.70 25.78
N SER A 101 3.39 27.80 26.27
CA SER A 101 2.17 27.74 25.45
C SER A 101 2.22 26.58 24.45
N ALA A 102 2.50 25.38 24.96
CA ALA A 102 2.68 24.19 24.13
C ALA A 102 1.42 23.89 23.31
N GLU A 103 1.56 23.81 22.00
CA GLU A 103 0.52 23.37 21.06
C GLU A 103 0.82 21.94 20.61
N VAL A 104 0.17 20.99 21.30
CA VAL A 104 0.29 19.57 20.98
C VAL A 104 -0.94 19.12 20.21
N TYR A 105 -0.73 18.43 19.10
CA TYR A 105 -1.81 17.96 18.23
C TYR A 105 -1.81 16.45 18.06
N GLY A 106 -3.02 15.87 18.01
CA GLY A 106 -3.24 14.48 17.62
C GLY A 106 -3.86 14.42 16.24
N ALA A 107 -3.29 13.65 15.34
CA ALA A 107 -3.76 13.44 13.97
C ALA A 107 -3.80 11.95 13.61
N ALA A 108 -4.74 11.58 12.74
CA ALA A 108 -4.85 10.27 12.09
C ALA A 108 -5.63 10.42 10.77
N CYS A 109 -5.95 9.32 10.10
CA CYS A 109 -6.73 9.35 8.84
C CYS A 109 -8.11 9.98 9.01
N ASP A 110 -8.71 9.86 10.18
CA ASP A 110 -9.95 10.53 10.55
C ASP A 110 -9.96 10.95 12.02
N ARG A 111 -10.95 11.76 12.40
CA ARG A 111 -11.07 12.29 13.75
C ARG A 111 -11.36 11.21 14.81
N ASN A 112 -12.04 10.14 14.44
CA ASN A 112 -12.38 9.07 15.39
C ASN A 112 -11.13 8.27 15.73
N GLN A 113 -10.29 7.96 14.74
CA GLN A 113 -8.99 7.31 14.95
C GLN A 113 -8.06 8.18 15.81
N ALA A 114 -7.92 9.47 15.50
CA ALA A 114 -7.13 10.38 16.31
C ALA A 114 -7.68 10.52 17.75
N SER A 115 -8.98 10.33 17.94
CA SER A 115 -9.63 10.35 19.27
C SER A 115 -9.23 9.16 20.14
N ILE A 116 -8.76 8.05 19.59
CA ILE A 116 -8.33 6.87 20.36
C ILE A 116 -7.19 7.24 21.30
N VAL A 117 -6.15 7.92 20.78
CA VAL A 117 -5.01 8.39 21.58
C VAL A 117 -5.44 9.48 22.57
N PHE A 118 -6.32 10.38 22.14
CA PHE A 118 -6.87 11.42 23.02
C PHE A 118 -7.66 10.84 24.19
N ASP A 119 -8.51 9.86 23.95
CA ASP A 119 -9.32 9.26 25.02
C ASP A 119 -8.45 8.50 26.04
N VAL A 120 -7.33 7.90 25.59
CA VAL A 120 -6.30 7.35 26.49
C VAL A 120 -5.64 8.46 27.30
N ALA A 121 -5.17 9.53 26.66
CA ALA A 121 -4.57 10.68 27.35
C ALA A 121 -5.52 11.32 28.37
N LYS A 122 -6.79 11.48 27.99
CA LYS A 122 -7.84 11.96 28.88
C LYS A 122 -7.99 11.09 30.14
N GLN A 123 -8.03 9.77 29.97
CA GLN A 123 -8.12 8.84 31.09
C GLN A 123 -6.87 8.90 31.98
N MET A 124 -5.67 8.98 31.42
CA MET A 124 -4.43 9.17 32.18
C MET A 124 -4.48 10.45 33.03
N VAL A 125 -5.00 11.57 32.47
CA VAL A 125 -5.17 12.82 33.21
C VAL A 125 -6.20 12.66 34.34
N LEU A 126 -7.33 12.00 34.07
CA LEU A 126 -8.38 11.77 35.08
C LEU A 126 -7.90 10.89 36.24
N MET A 127 -7.02 9.93 35.98
CA MET A 127 -6.43 9.03 36.98
C MET A 127 -5.28 9.69 37.77
N SER A 128 -4.74 10.82 37.29
CA SER A 128 -3.66 11.54 37.96
C SER A 128 -4.18 12.80 38.67
N PRO A 129 -4.32 12.82 40.02
CA PRO A 129 -4.80 14.00 40.77
C PRO A 129 -3.95 15.25 40.50
N ALA A 130 -2.64 15.09 40.32
CA ALA A 130 -1.72 16.18 40.04
C ALA A 130 -1.95 16.83 38.65
N LEU A 131 -2.24 16.02 37.63
CA LEU A 131 -2.55 16.53 36.30
C LEU A 131 -3.98 17.07 36.23
N LEU A 132 -4.94 16.38 36.82
CA LEU A 132 -6.35 16.80 36.85
C LEU A 132 -6.51 18.20 37.43
N LYS A 133 -5.83 18.50 38.55
CA LYS A 133 -5.86 19.81 39.20
C LYS A 133 -5.37 20.96 38.28
N ARG A 134 -4.51 20.65 37.30
CA ARG A 134 -3.91 21.63 36.39
C ARG A 134 -4.60 21.70 35.03
N SER A 135 -5.66 20.93 34.83
CA SER A 135 -6.22 20.68 33.49
C SER A 135 -7.69 21.11 33.39
N LYS A 136 -8.07 21.55 32.19
CA LYS A 136 -9.45 21.57 31.72
C LYS A 136 -9.62 20.62 30.56
N ILE A 137 -10.53 19.67 30.67
CA ILE A 137 -10.85 18.72 29.63
C ILE A 137 -12.15 19.17 28.94
N ALA A 138 -12.05 19.54 27.67
CA ALA A 138 -13.18 19.88 26.81
C ALA A 138 -13.46 18.66 25.88
N ALA A 139 -14.33 17.75 26.36
CA ALA A 139 -14.57 16.47 25.67
C ALA A 139 -15.19 16.63 24.28
N ALA A 140 -16.09 17.62 24.09
CA ALA A 140 -16.74 17.87 22.80
C ALA A 140 -15.76 18.30 21.70
N THR A 141 -14.77 19.13 22.06
CA THR A 141 -13.73 19.61 21.14
C THR A 141 -12.48 18.71 21.12
N LYS A 142 -12.46 17.64 21.94
CA LYS A 142 -11.31 16.76 22.11
C LYS A 142 -10.03 17.56 22.45
N ARG A 143 -10.11 18.37 23.50
CA ARG A 143 -9.02 19.27 23.93
C ARG A 143 -8.74 19.14 25.42
N ILE A 144 -7.47 19.01 25.80
CA ILE A 144 -6.96 19.10 27.16
C ILE A 144 -6.13 20.37 27.24
N VAL A 145 -6.49 21.29 28.15
CA VAL A 145 -5.76 22.54 28.36
C VAL A 145 -4.96 22.42 29.67
N ASN A 146 -3.69 22.78 29.64
CA ASN A 146 -2.84 22.90 30.82
C ASN A 146 -2.79 24.37 31.29
N TYR A 147 -3.33 24.65 32.46
CA TYR A 147 -3.36 26.01 33.01
C TYR A 147 -1.95 26.53 33.38
N SER A 148 -0.98 25.63 33.64
CA SER A 148 0.33 26.04 34.16
C SER A 148 1.20 26.72 33.11
N ASN A 149 1.03 26.38 31.81
CA ASN A 149 1.81 26.94 30.71
C ASN A 149 0.95 27.51 29.57
N ALA A 150 -0.39 27.60 29.79
CA ALA A 150 -1.37 27.98 28.77
C ALA A 150 -1.34 27.09 27.50
N GLY A 151 -0.75 25.90 27.58
CA GLY A 151 -0.68 24.94 26.51
C GLY A 151 -1.93 24.06 26.39
N PHE A 152 -2.00 23.33 25.27
CA PHE A 152 -3.09 22.37 25.06
C PHE A 152 -2.66 21.17 24.21
N TYR A 153 -3.38 20.05 24.40
CA TYR A 153 -3.41 18.91 23.49
C TYR A 153 -4.78 18.82 22.83
N GLN A 154 -4.83 18.79 21.50
CA GLN A 154 -6.07 18.81 20.73
C GLN A 154 -6.03 17.85 19.54
N VAL A 155 -7.17 17.14 19.33
CA VAL A 155 -7.36 16.32 18.13
C VAL A 155 -7.75 17.19 16.94
N LEU A 156 -7.09 16.96 15.81
CA LEU A 156 -7.41 17.58 14.53
C LEU A 156 -8.39 16.72 13.72
N SER A 157 -9.24 17.38 12.93
CA SER A 157 -10.01 16.72 11.86
C SER A 157 -9.09 16.42 10.66
N ALA A 158 -9.49 15.51 9.78
CA ALA A 158 -8.73 15.19 8.57
C ALA A 158 -8.73 16.30 7.49
N GLU A 159 -9.64 17.28 7.59
CA GLU A 159 -9.73 18.41 6.66
C GLU A 159 -8.48 19.28 6.69
N THR A 160 -7.79 19.43 5.56
CA THR A 160 -6.51 20.14 5.47
C THR A 160 -6.64 21.65 5.33
N GLY A 161 -7.72 22.15 4.73
CA GLY A 161 -7.89 23.56 4.38
C GLY A 161 -7.86 24.57 5.56
N THR A 162 -8.10 24.12 6.79
CA THR A 162 -8.13 24.97 7.99
C THR A 162 -6.89 24.83 8.88
N LYS A 163 -5.85 24.11 8.44
CA LYS A 163 -4.68 23.76 9.27
C LYS A 163 -3.42 24.58 8.98
N HIS A 164 -3.49 25.48 8.00
CA HIS A 164 -2.39 26.41 7.74
C HIS A 164 -2.28 27.43 8.90
N GLY A 165 -1.05 27.68 9.36
CA GLY A 165 -0.77 28.64 10.43
C GLY A 165 -0.77 28.07 11.86
N LEU A 166 -0.79 26.75 12.02
CA LEU A 166 -0.55 26.11 13.32
C LEU A 166 0.91 26.29 13.76
N ASN A 167 1.13 26.48 15.05
CA ASN A 167 2.46 26.60 15.65
C ASN A 167 2.78 25.38 16.50
N VAL A 168 3.06 24.26 15.81
CA VAL A 168 3.17 22.93 16.40
C VAL A 168 4.41 22.78 17.27
N SER A 169 4.24 22.56 18.58
CA SER A 169 5.32 22.14 19.47
C SER A 169 5.40 20.61 19.60
N GLY A 170 4.29 19.92 19.40
CA GLY A 170 4.22 18.47 19.40
C GLY A 170 3.11 17.95 18.49
N LEU A 171 3.42 16.90 17.71
CA LEU A 171 2.46 16.18 16.90
C LEU A 171 2.53 14.70 17.24
N VAL A 172 1.39 14.09 17.55
CA VAL A 172 1.24 12.64 17.58
C VAL A 172 0.40 12.24 16.37
N PHE A 173 1.04 11.60 15.39
CA PHE A 173 0.39 11.12 14.19
C PHE A 173 0.22 9.60 14.27
N ASP A 174 -1.02 9.14 14.48
CA ASP A 174 -1.33 7.72 14.64
C ASP A 174 -1.81 7.10 13.34
N GLU A 175 -1.39 5.85 13.10
CA GLU A 175 -1.78 5.00 11.97
C GLU A 175 -1.65 5.72 10.60
N ILE A 176 -0.47 6.33 10.33
CA ILE A 176 -0.24 7.06 9.07
C ILE A 176 -0.38 6.18 7.83
N HIS A 177 -0.28 4.83 7.95
CA HIS A 177 -0.51 3.91 6.84
C HIS A 177 -1.93 3.97 6.26
N ALA A 178 -2.89 4.47 7.05
CA ALA A 178 -4.29 4.62 6.62
C ALA A 178 -4.58 5.98 5.95
N GLN A 179 -3.58 6.86 5.77
CA GLN A 179 -3.78 8.15 5.11
C GLN A 179 -4.08 7.96 3.62
N PRO A 180 -5.14 8.61 3.10
CA PRO A 180 -5.48 8.52 1.69
C PRO A 180 -4.47 9.25 0.79
N ASN A 181 -3.82 10.29 1.31
CA ASN A 181 -2.80 11.08 0.59
C ASN A 181 -1.86 11.78 1.59
N ARG A 182 -0.84 12.46 1.07
CA ARG A 182 0.20 13.13 1.87
C ARG A 182 -0.19 14.51 2.44
N GLN A 183 -1.31 15.10 2.02
CA GLN A 183 -1.64 16.51 2.31
C GLN A 183 -1.67 16.83 3.79
N LEU A 184 -2.32 16.01 4.62
CA LEU A 184 -2.39 16.26 6.07
C LEU A 184 -1.00 16.19 6.71
N TYR A 185 -0.18 15.22 6.32
CA TYR A 185 1.19 15.10 6.80
C TYR A 185 2.02 16.33 6.43
N ASP A 186 1.97 16.76 5.16
CA ASP A 186 2.74 17.92 4.68
C ASP A 186 2.34 19.20 5.42
N VAL A 187 1.04 19.48 5.60
CA VAL A 187 0.56 20.67 6.30
C VAL A 187 0.99 20.68 7.78
N LEU A 188 1.02 19.51 8.43
CA LEU A 188 1.34 19.42 9.85
C LEU A 188 2.85 19.36 10.15
N THR A 189 3.69 19.02 9.16
CA THR A 189 5.13 18.83 9.39
C THR A 189 5.99 19.83 8.63
N LYS A 190 5.52 20.39 7.51
CA LYS A 190 6.28 21.36 6.72
C LYS A 190 5.96 22.79 7.17
N GLY A 191 6.88 23.40 7.89
CA GLY A 191 6.79 24.79 8.36
C GLY A 191 5.97 25.00 9.62
N SER A 192 5.14 24.08 10.07
CA SER A 192 4.26 24.27 11.23
C SER A 192 5.00 24.32 12.58
N GLY A 193 6.19 23.76 12.64
CA GLY A 193 7.06 23.76 13.80
C GLY A 193 8.23 24.74 13.73
N ASP A 194 8.37 25.53 12.66
CA ASP A 194 9.56 26.37 12.41
C ASP A 194 9.76 27.48 13.45
N ALA A 195 8.68 27.94 14.08
CA ALA A 195 8.74 28.92 15.17
C ALA A 195 9.08 28.31 16.53
N ARG A 196 9.21 26.98 16.64
CA ARG A 196 9.56 26.25 17.84
C ARG A 196 11.02 25.81 17.81
N GLU A 197 11.70 25.90 18.94
CA GLU A 197 13.11 25.53 19.01
C GLU A 197 13.38 24.02 18.99
N GLN A 198 12.41 23.22 19.46
CA GLN A 198 12.52 21.76 19.55
C GLN A 198 11.19 21.06 19.36
N PRO A 199 10.48 21.26 18.24
CA PRO A 199 9.24 20.55 17.98
C PRO A 199 9.49 19.03 17.94
N LEU A 200 8.47 18.21 18.27
CA LEU A 200 8.54 16.77 18.12
C LEU A 200 7.36 16.25 17.31
N PHE A 201 7.64 15.67 16.16
CA PHE A 201 6.70 14.93 15.34
C PHE A 201 6.84 13.43 15.64
N PHE A 202 5.96 12.90 16.50
CA PHE A 202 5.94 11.48 16.87
C PHE A 202 4.93 10.74 16.00
N ILE A 203 5.43 9.98 15.03
CA ILE A 203 4.66 9.22 14.05
C ILE A 203 4.69 7.76 14.46
N ILE A 204 3.52 7.16 14.69
CA ILE A 204 3.43 5.77 15.11
C ILE A 204 2.42 5.02 14.24
N THR A 205 2.83 3.85 13.73
CA THR A 205 2.05 3.12 12.72
C THR A 205 2.33 1.62 12.74
N THR A 206 1.59 0.90 11.94
CA THR A 206 1.89 -0.46 11.45
C THR A 206 2.26 -0.39 9.97
N ALA A 207 2.85 -1.49 9.44
CA ALA A 207 3.03 -1.66 8.00
C ALA A 207 1.70 -1.48 7.26
N GLY A 208 1.77 -0.85 6.13
CA GLY A 208 0.63 -0.67 5.24
C GLY A 208 0.61 -1.70 4.11
N THR A 209 -0.24 -1.40 3.15
CA THR A 209 -0.42 -2.22 1.95
C THR A 209 -0.21 -1.41 0.67
N ASN A 210 -0.22 -0.08 0.76
CA ASN A 210 -0.01 0.83 -0.36
C ASN A 210 1.44 1.34 -0.35
N LYS A 211 2.28 0.79 -1.24
CA LYS A 211 3.69 1.19 -1.40
C LYS A 211 3.87 2.59 -2.04
N ASN A 212 2.80 3.21 -2.53
CA ASN A 212 2.80 4.59 -3.05
C ASN A 212 2.32 5.62 -2.03
N SER A 213 2.20 5.23 -0.76
CA SER A 213 1.74 6.11 0.31
C SER A 213 2.87 6.88 0.98
N ILE A 214 2.51 8.00 1.64
CA ILE A 214 3.44 8.75 2.51
C ILE A 214 4.02 7.86 3.61
N CYS A 215 3.27 6.88 4.10
CA CYS A 215 3.77 5.93 5.10
C CYS A 215 4.92 5.07 4.55
N TYR A 216 4.81 4.57 3.30
CA TYR A 216 5.87 3.80 2.68
C TYR A 216 7.11 4.65 2.36
N GLU A 217 6.93 5.92 1.98
CA GLU A 217 8.04 6.88 1.81
C GLU A 217 8.82 7.03 3.13
N LEU A 218 8.11 7.18 4.26
CA LEU A 218 8.73 7.26 5.59
C LEU A 218 9.36 5.93 6.02
N HIS A 219 8.74 4.80 5.70
CA HIS A 219 9.30 3.46 5.90
C HIS A 219 10.63 3.30 5.16
N THR A 220 10.65 3.63 3.86
CA THR A 220 11.87 3.54 3.04
C THR A 220 12.96 4.44 3.61
N LYS A 221 12.62 5.69 3.99
CA LYS A 221 13.57 6.58 4.68
C LYS A 221 14.11 5.97 5.96
N ALA A 222 13.25 5.38 6.79
CA ALA A 222 13.67 4.72 8.04
C ALA A 222 14.60 3.54 7.78
N MET A 223 14.29 2.69 6.79
CA MET A 223 15.12 1.55 6.40
C MET A 223 16.49 1.97 5.84
N ASP A 224 16.53 3.06 5.05
CA ASP A 224 17.80 3.63 4.56
C ASP A 224 18.69 4.17 5.70
N LEU A 225 18.08 4.79 6.71
CA LEU A 225 18.80 5.24 7.91
C LEU A 225 19.29 4.05 8.74
N LEU A 226 18.45 3.03 8.96
CA LEU A 226 18.80 1.82 9.71
C LEU A 226 19.94 1.05 9.06
N SER A 227 19.98 1.00 7.73
CA SER A 227 21.05 0.34 6.94
C SER A 227 22.30 1.22 6.72
N GLY A 228 22.26 2.49 7.09
CA GLY A 228 23.36 3.44 6.88
C GLY A 228 23.51 3.98 5.46
N ARG A 229 22.56 3.70 4.56
CA ARG A 229 22.54 4.26 3.19
C ARG A 229 22.21 5.76 3.16
N ARG A 230 21.59 6.27 4.21
CA ARG A 230 21.19 7.66 4.35
C ARG A 230 21.57 8.18 5.73
N SER A 231 21.78 9.49 5.86
CA SER A 231 21.96 10.18 7.15
C SER A 231 20.94 11.30 7.28
N ASP A 232 20.21 11.32 8.41
CA ASP A 232 19.36 12.43 8.83
C ASP A 232 19.39 12.50 10.36
N PRO A 233 20.21 13.38 10.94
CA PRO A 233 20.39 13.44 12.39
C PRO A 233 19.14 13.84 13.18
N SER A 234 18.16 14.45 12.53
CA SER A 234 16.91 14.90 13.16
C SER A 234 15.81 13.84 13.16
N PHE A 235 16.03 12.74 12.42
CA PHE A 235 15.05 11.68 12.26
C PHE A 235 15.43 10.44 13.09
N TYR A 236 14.52 9.96 13.92
CA TYR A 236 14.69 8.79 14.77
C TYR A 236 13.89 7.60 14.20
N PRO A 237 14.55 6.64 13.54
CA PRO A 237 13.87 5.50 12.94
C PRO A 237 13.76 4.32 13.92
N VAL A 238 12.55 3.79 14.09
CA VAL A 238 12.29 2.54 14.81
C VAL A 238 11.35 1.68 13.96
N VAL A 239 11.83 0.53 13.50
CA VAL A 239 11.05 -0.42 12.72
C VAL A 239 11.18 -1.80 13.34
N TYR A 240 10.08 -2.31 13.87
CA TYR A 240 9.92 -3.69 14.32
C TYR A 240 9.05 -4.44 13.33
N GLY A 241 9.62 -5.39 12.63
CA GLY A 241 8.94 -6.19 11.62
C GLY A 241 9.89 -7.21 11.02
N LEU A 242 9.38 -8.04 10.14
CA LEU A 242 10.18 -8.97 9.36
C LEU A 242 10.37 -8.44 7.94
N PRO A 243 11.50 -8.71 7.29
CA PRO A 243 11.65 -8.48 5.86
C PRO A 243 10.68 -9.35 5.05
N GLU A 244 10.38 -8.92 3.82
CA GLU A 244 9.38 -9.58 2.95
C GLU A 244 9.75 -11.05 2.63
N ASP A 245 11.04 -11.36 2.57
CA ASP A 245 11.60 -12.67 2.26
C ASP A 245 11.82 -13.57 3.50
N ALA A 246 11.50 -13.08 4.70
CA ALA A 246 11.65 -13.87 5.92
C ALA A 246 10.63 -15.02 5.99
N ASP A 247 11.05 -16.14 6.54
CA ASP A 247 10.14 -17.22 6.87
C ASP A 247 9.16 -16.79 7.96
N TRP A 248 7.94 -16.47 7.55
CA TRP A 248 6.86 -16.03 8.41
C TRP A 248 6.22 -17.17 9.22
N THR A 249 6.52 -18.42 8.87
CA THR A 249 6.02 -19.62 9.57
C THR A 249 6.87 -19.99 10.79
N ASP A 250 8.11 -19.51 10.85
CA ASP A 250 8.99 -19.73 12.00
C ASP A 250 8.60 -18.85 13.20
N GLU A 251 8.12 -19.50 14.27
CA GLU A 251 7.72 -18.81 15.51
C GLU A 251 8.84 -17.96 16.11
N SER A 252 10.11 -18.34 15.93
CA SER A 252 11.25 -17.56 16.44
C SER A 252 11.31 -16.15 15.83
N ASN A 253 10.85 -15.99 14.58
CA ASN A 253 10.79 -14.72 13.90
C ASN A 253 9.67 -13.83 14.46
N TRP A 254 8.58 -14.41 15.00
CA TRP A 254 7.51 -13.63 15.59
C TRP A 254 7.96 -12.79 16.79
N TYR A 255 8.90 -13.29 17.59
CA TYR A 255 9.51 -12.53 18.69
C TYR A 255 10.37 -11.36 18.20
N LYS A 256 11.03 -11.48 17.05
CA LYS A 256 11.81 -10.38 16.44
C LYS A 256 10.92 -9.22 16.01
N ALA A 257 9.75 -9.53 15.45
CA ALA A 257 8.78 -8.54 15.02
C ALA A 257 8.00 -7.91 16.17
N ASN A 258 7.79 -8.65 17.28
CA ASN A 258 6.87 -8.27 18.36
C ASN A 258 7.61 -8.08 19.69
N PRO A 259 8.22 -6.92 19.97
CA PRO A 259 9.01 -6.69 21.19
C PRO A 259 8.18 -6.72 22.48
N SER A 260 6.85 -6.69 22.39
CA SER A 260 5.94 -6.82 23.56
C SER A 260 5.28 -8.20 23.64
N LEU A 261 5.74 -9.18 22.84
CA LEU A 261 5.19 -10.54 22.89
C LEU A 261 5.47 -11.20 24.25
N GLY A 262 4.45 -11.81 24.82
CA GLY A 262 4.49 -12.32 26.19
C GLY A 262 4.06 -11.29 27.26
N HIS A 263 4.03 -9.99 26.93
CA HIS A 263 3.55 -8.91 27.82
C HIS A 263 2.16 -8.42 27.43
N THR A 264 2.06 -7.69 26.31
CA THR A 264 0.79 -7.10 25.86
C THR A 264 -0.07 -8.06 25.05
N ILE A 265 0.56 -9.03 24.40
CA ILE A 265 -0.09 -10.11 23.63
C ILE A 265 0.53 -11.45 24.00
N SER A 266 -0.31 -12.48 24.21
CA SER A 266 0.16 -13.83 24.45
C SER A 266 0.57 -14.50 23.14
N ILE A 267 1.54 -15.42 23.23
CA ILE A 267 1.99 -16.23 22.09
C ILE A 267 0.83 -17.08 21.52
N ASP A 268 -0.05 -17.58 22.38
CA ASP A 268 -1.16 -18.42 21.96
C ASP A 268 -2.14 -17.68 21.03
N ARG A 269 -2.36 -16.39 21.26
CA ARG A 269 -3.14 -15.55 20.35
C ARG A 269 -2.48 -15.33 18.99
N VAL A 270 -1.16 -15.34 18.96
CA VAL A 270 -0.43 -15.24 17.69
C VAL A 270 -0.48 -16.57 16.95
N ARG A 271 -0.36 -17.71 17.67
CA ARG A 271 -0.50 -19.06 17.12
C ARG A 271 -1.92 -19.29 16.54
N GLU A 272 -2.95 -18.86 17.26
CA GLU A 272 -4.34 -18.93 16.77
C GLU A 272 -4.51 -18.15 15.44
N ALA A 273 -3.98 -16.92 15.38
CA ALA A 273 -4.02 -16.12 14.17
C ALA A 273 -3.19 -16.73 13.02
N TYR A 274 -2.08 -17.39 13.33
CA TYR A 274 -1.26 -18.13 12.37
C TYR A 274 -2.00 -19.34 11.78
N GLN A 275 -2.68 -20.13 12.60
CA GLN A 275 -3.48 -21.26 12.08
C GLN A 275 -4.57 -20.79 11.12
N ASN A 276 -5.29 -19.72 11.47
CA ASN A 276 -6.28 -19.13 10.56
C ASN A 276 -5.64 -18.67 9.23
N ALA A 277 -4.41 -18.14 9.28
CA ALA A 277 -3.70 -17.71 8.09
C ALA A 277 -3.22 -18.86 7.19
N LEU A 278 -2.93 -20.04 7.75
CA LEU A 278 -2.61 -21.23 6.98
C LEU A 278 -3.84 -21.78 6.23
N ASP A 279 -5.01 -21.70 6.87
CA ASP A 279 -6.25 -22.24 6.31
C ASP A 279 -6.89 -21.30 5.26
N ASN A 280 -6.54 -20.01 5.28
CA ASN A 280 -7.15 -18.99 4.41
C ASN A 280 -6.11 -18.00 3.86
N PRO A 281 -5.83 -18.01 2.55
CA PRO A 281 -4.88 -17.09 1.92
C PRO A 281 -5.19 -15.59 2.13
N ALA A 282 -6.46 -15.21 2.32
CA ALA A 282 -6.82 -13.83 2.64
C ALA A 282 -6.33 -13.42 4.04
N GLU A 283 -6.36 -14.34 5.00
CA GLU A 283 -5.89 -14.13 6.37
C GLU A 283 -4.35 -14.14 6.47
N GLU A 284 -3.66 -14.77 5.52
CA GLU A 284 -2.18 -14.76 5.46
C GLU A 284 -1.64 -13.34 5.36
N ASN A 285 -2.15 -12.54 4.42
CA ASN A 285 -1.73 -11.14 4.27
C ASN A 285 -2.07 -10.31 5.51
N VAL A 286 -3.23 -10.55 6.13
CA VAL A 286 -3.63 -9.89 7.38
C VAL A 286 -2.69 -10.26 8.52
N PHE A 287 -2.32 -11.55 8.65
CA PHE A 287 -1.35 -12.00 9.64
C PHE A 287 0.02 -11.37 9.43
N LYS A 288 0.56 -11.44 8.21
CA LYS A 288 1.85 -10.83 7.83
C LYS A 288 1.88 -9.34 8.15
N GLN A 289 0.86 -8.59 7.75
CA GLN A 289 0.77 -7.15 8.00
C GLN A 289 0.61 -6.83 9.49
N LEU A 290 -0.39 -7.41 10.14
CA LEU A 290 -0.80 -6.96 11.47
C LEU A 290 0.00 -7.58 12.62
N ARG A 291 0.56 -8.79 12.42
CA ARG A 291 1.31 -9.54 13.43
C ARG A 291 2.82 -9.49 13.21
N LEU A 292 3.25 -9.43 11.96
CA LEU A 292 4.68 -9.47 11.63
C LEU A 292 5.19 -8.15 11.04
N ASN A 293 4.29 -7.18 10.83
CA ASN A 293 4.62 -5.86 10.30
C ASN A 293 5.35 -5.92 8.96
N ILE A 294 4.96 -6.89 8.13
CA ILE A 294 5.46 -7.04 6.76
C ILE A 294 4.59 -6.17 5.85
N TRP A 295 5.22 -5.39 4.98
CA TRP A 295 4.51 -4.67 3.93
C TRP A 295 3.99 -5.66 2.90
N THR A 296 2.68 -5.84 2.86
CA THR A 296 1.99 -6.71 1.89
C THR A 296 1.32 -5.86 0.82
N SER A 297 1.04 -6.44 -0.35
CA SER A 297 0.14 -5.78 -1.29
C SER A 297 -1.29 -5.75 -0.76
N ALA A 298 -1.98 -4.63 -0.90
CA ALA A 298 -3.31 -4.35 -0.30
C ALA A 298 -4.41 -5.30 -0.73
N THR A 299 -4.17 -6.09 -1.71
CA THR A 299 -5.17 -6.81 -2.45
C THR A 299 -4.90 -8.29 -2.42
N VAL A 300 -5.91 -9.03 -2.10
CA VAL A 300 -6.00 -10.42 -2.56
C VAL A 300 -5.80 -10.32 -4.07
N CYS A 301 -4.56 -10.53 -4.51
CA CYS A 301 -4.25 -10.58 -5.93
C CYS A 301 -5.21 -11.62 -6.52
N TRP A 302 -6.01 -11.21 -7.47
CA TRP A 302 -6.98 -12.12 -8.10
C TRP A 302 -6.27 -13.34 -8.70
N ILE A 303 -5.09 -13.14 -9.29
CA ILE A 303 -4.28 -14.20 -9.89
C ILE A 303 -2.99 -14.35 -9.07
N PRO A 304 -2.91 -15.33 -8.14
CA PRO A 304 -1.67 -15.62 -7.40
C PRO A 304 -0.50 -15.92 -8.35
N GLU A 305 0.69 -15.46 -8.00
CA GLU A 305 1.88 -15.55 -8.85
C GLU A 305 2.16 -16.99 -9.31
N HIS A 306 2.07 -17.96 -8.42
CA HIS A 306 2.30 -19.37 -8.74
C HIS A 306 1.26 -19.97 -9.71
N ILE A 307 0.06 -19.37 -9.80
CA ILE A 307 -0.97 -19.74 -10.79
C ILE A 307 -0.65 -19.06 -12.13
N TYR A 308 -0.30 -17.77 -12.10
CA TYR A 308 0.09 -17.04 -13.30
C TYR A 308 1.30 -17.70 -13.98
N ASP A 309 2.32 -18.05 -13.21
CA ASP A 309 3.57 -18.62 -13.72
C ASP A 309 3.40 -20.01 -14.40
N ARG A 310 2.27 -20.68 -14.25
CA ARG A 310 1.96 -21.90 -15.02
C ARG A 310 1.88 -21.66 -16.53
N GLY A 311 1.49 -20.43 -16.93
CA GLY A 311 1.45 -20.00 -18.32
C GLY A 311 2.78 -19.42 -18.84
N ASN A 312 3.83 -19.40 -18.04
CA ASN A 312 5.14 -18.88 -18.42
C ASN A 312 5.93 -19.91 -19.26
N ARG A 313 5.49 -20.09 -20.49
CA ARG A 313 6.13 -20.94 -21.48
C ARG A 313 6.56 -20.09 -22.68
N PRO A 314 7.72 -20.37 -23.33
CA PRO A 314 8.15 -19.62 -24.51
C PRO A 314 7.10 -19.69 -25.62
N ILE A 315 6.90 -18.59 -26.33
CA ILE A 315 6.00 -18.52 -27.49
C ILE A 315 6.86 -18.36 -28.74
N ASP A 316 6.68 -19.26 -29.67
CA ASP A 316 7.20 -19.14 -31.05
C ASP A 316 6.19 -18.31 -31.85
N GLN A 317 6.51 -17.02 -32.04
CA GLN A 317 5.62 -16.09 -32.74
C GLN A 317 5.52 -16.40 -34.23
N GLU A 318 6.57 -16.98 -34.86
CA GLU A 318 6.56 -17.35 -36.26
C GLU A 318 5.61 -18.54 -36.53
N ALA A 319 5.50 -19.45 -35.56
CA ALA A 319 4.55 -20.56 -35.63
C ALA A 319 3.07 -20.12 -35.54
N LEU A 320 2.84 -18.86 -35.17
CA LEU A 320 1.50 -18.25 -35.09
C LEU A 320 1.11 -17.53 -36.40
N TYR A 321 2.01 -17.36 -37.36
CA TYR A 321 1.70 -16.66 -38.61
C TYR A 321 0.55 -17.32 -39.37
N GLY A 322 -0.42 -16.49 -39.81
CA GLY A 322 -1.64 -16.91 -40.47
C GLY A 322 -2.67 -17.61 -39.57
N ARG A 323 -2.43 -17.73 -38.25
CA ARG A 323 -3.42 -18.28 -37.33
C ARG A 323 -4.53 -17.28 -37.06
N ASP A 324 -5.72 -17.81 -36.89
CA ASP A 324 -6.87 -17.06 -36.39
C ASP A 324 -6.62 -16.61 -34.97
N CYS A 325 -6.87 -15.34 -34.68
CA CYS A 325 -6.81 -14.76 -33.34
C CYS A 325 -7.88 -13.69 -33.13
N TYR A 326 -8.09 -13.33 -31.88
CA TYR A 326 -9.04 -12.33 -31.42
C TYR A 326 -8.31 -11.32 -30.59
N ALA A 327 -8.60 -10.03 -30.80
CA ALA A 327 -7.93 -8.95 -30.11
C ALA A 327 -8.83 -8.32 -29.05
N GLY A 328 -8.24 -7.91 -27.94
CA GLY A 328 -8.85 -6.97 -27.00
C GLY A 328 -8.01 -5.71 -26.94
N LEU A 329 -8.65 -4.55 -27.05
CA LEU A 329 -8.02 -3.24 -27.06
C LEU A 329 -8.58 -2.37 -25.94
N ASP A 330 -7.75 -2.02 -24.96
CA ASP A 330 -8.08 -1.09 -23.85
C ASP A 330 -7.28 0.19 -24.03
N LEU A 331 -7.98 1.26 -24.43
CA LEU A 331 -7.38 2.56 -24.74
C LEU A 331 -7.33 3.46 -23.52
N SER A 332 -6.18 4.08 -23.30
CA SER A 332 -6.03 5.14 -22.31
C SER A 332 -6.12 6.53 -22.92
N SER A 333 -6.71 7.47 -22.19
CA SER A 333 -6.79 8.88 -22.65
C SER A 333 -5.55 9.69 -22.24
N THR A 334 -5.09 9.61 -20.99
CA THR A 334 -4.00 10.47 -20.50
C THR A 334 -3.11 9.87 -19.41
N SER A 335 -3.63 8.98 -18.56
CA SER A 335 -2.91 8.52 -17.36
C SER A 335 -2.59 7.02 -17.32
N ASP A 336 -3.30 6.22 -18.09
CA ASP A 336 -3.19 4.77 -18.09
C ASP A 336 -2.27 4.26 -19.21
N ILE A 337 -2.07 2.95 -19.29
CA ILE A 337 -1.32 2.29 -20.36
C ILE A 337 -2.32 1.86 -21.42
N THR A 338 -2.06 2.17 -22.70
CA THR A 338 -2.84 1.55 -23.76
C THR A 338 -2.35 0.13 -23.96
N ALA A 339 -3.29 -0.82 -24.00
CA ALA A 339 -2.99 -2.24 -24.11
C ALA A 339 -3.79 -2.89 -25.24
N LEU A 340 -3.10 -3.69 -26.05
CA LEU A 340 -3.66 -4.63 -27.03
C LEU A 340 -3.24 -6.03 -26.63
N SER A 341 -4.17 -6.98 -26.65
CA SER A 341 -3.87 -8.37 -26.39
C SER A 341 -4.44 -9.26 -27.49
N LEU A 342 -3.59 -9.98 -28.23
CA LEU A 342 -4.02 -10.99 -29.18
C LEU A 342 -4.18 -12.33 -28.46
N VAL A 343 -5.34 -12.96 -28.63
CA VAL A 343 -5.67 -14.26 -28.05
C VAL A 343 -5.88 -15.27 -29.18
N PHE A 344 -5.04 -16.28 -29.22
CA PHE A 344 -5.09 -17.38 -30.19
C PHE A 344 -5.78 -18.57 -29.54
N PRO A 345 -6.96 -18.99 -30.03
CA PRO A 345 -7.63 -20.19 -29.50
C PRO A 345 -6.85 -21.47 -29.85
N PRO A 346 -7.03 -22.56 -29.08
CA PRO A 346 -6.50 -23.85 -29.40
C PRO A 346 -7.10 -24.40 -30.71
N ARG A 347 -6.32 -25.15 -31.49
CA ARG A 347 -6.80 -25.84 -32.71
C ARG A 347 -7.26 -27.26 -32.42
N THR A 348 -6.81 -27.81 -31.30
CA THR A 348 -7.15 -29.14 -30.81
C THR A 348 -7.37 -29.08 -29.29
N ASP A 349 -8.09 -30.04 -28.72
CA ASP A 349 -8.37 -30.11 -27.28
C ASP A 349 -7.11 -30.13 -26.40
N ASP A 350 -5.99 -30.61 -26.92
CA ASP A 350 -4.70 -30.72 -26.23
C ASP A 350 -3.87 -29.42 -26.30
N GLU A 351 -4.22 -28.47 -27.17
CA GLU A 351 -3.53 -27.19 -27.26
C GLU A 351 -3.98 -26.21 -26.15
N SER A 352 -3.14 -25.22 -25.90
CA SER A 352 -3.43 -24.11 -24.97
C SER A 352 -3.78 -22.84 -25.75
N TYR A 353 -4.57 -21.97 -25.13
CA TYR A 353 -4.67 -20.57 -25.57
C TYR A 353 -3.32 -19.89 -25.51
N ILE A 354 -3.01 -19.01 -26.48
CA ILE A 354 -1.79 -18.22 -26.49
C ILE A 354 -2.16 -16.74 -26.46
N VAL A 355 -1.47 -15.96 -25.61
CA VAL A 355 -1.70 -14.53 -25.42
C VAL A 355 -0.43 -13.77 -25.80
N LEU A 356 -0.55 -12.84 -26.75
CA LEU A 356 0.50 -11.88 -27.11
C LEU A 356 0.04 -10.47 -26.73
N PRO A 357 0.57 -9.88 -25.62
CA PRO A 357 0.24 -8.53 -25.20
C PRO A 357 1.19 -7.50 -25.80
N PHE A 358 0.68 -6.30 -26.08
CA PHE A 358 1.41 -5.12 -26.54
C PHE A 358 0.97 -3.90 -25.74
N PHE A 359 1.90 -2.99 -25.42
CA PHE A 359 1.66 -1.85 -24.54
C PHE A 359 2.26 -0.58 -25.10
N TRP A 360 1.58 0.57 -24.88
CA TRP A 360 2.04 1.88 -25.31
C TRP A 360 1.94 2.92 -24.22
N LEU A 361 2.98 3.79 -24.18
CA LEU A 361 3.06 4.98 -23.33
C LEU A 361 3.56 6.17 -24.14
N PRO A 362 3.20 7.42 -23.76
CA PRO A 362 3.81 8.61 -24.35
C PRO A 362 5.28 8.75 -23.92
N GLU A 363 6.17 9.04 -24.87
CA GLU A 363 7.61 9.15 -24.64
C GLU A 363 7.96 10.26 -23.66
N ASP A 364 7.41 11.48 -23.84
CA ASP A 364 7.72 12.65 -23.02
C ASP A 364 7.37 12.48 -21.54
N THR A 365 6.46 11.57 -21.22
CA THR A 365 6.00 11.33 -19.84
C THR A 365 6.63 10.11 -19.18
N LEU A 366 7.45 9.34 -19.88
CA LEU A 366 7.99 8.06 -19.41
C LEU A 366 8.79 8.20 -18.10
N GLU A 367 9.78 9.10 -18.05
CA GLU A 367 10.57 9.33 -16.84
C GLU A 367 9.73 9.83 -15.67
N LEU A 368 8.77 10.74 -15.94
CA LEU A 368 7.88 11.28 -14.91
C LEU A 368 7.03 10.16 -14.32
N ARG A 369 6.54 9.24 -15.17
CA ARG A 369 5.76 8.07 -14.75
C ARG A 369 6.60 7.10 -13.92
N CYS A 370 7.84 6.79 -14.34
CA CYS A 370 8.75 5.96 -13.55
C CYS A 370 8.96 6.50 -12.13
N ARG A 371 9.12 7.83 -12.00
CA ARG A 371 9.30 8.50 -10.69
C ARG A 371 8.01 8.54 -9.86
N ARG A 372 6.87 8.76 -10.51
CA ARG A 372 5.56 8.88 -9.83
C ARG A 372 5.05 7.53 -9.35
N ASP A 373 5.11 6.53 -10.24
CA ASP A 373 4.51 5.21 -10.03
C ASP A 373 5.51 4.22 -9.40
N HIS A 374 6.79 4.59 -9.29
CA HIS A 374 7.89 3.73 -8.83
C HIS A 374 8.01 2.41 -9.61
N VAL A 375 7.69 2.45 -10.91
CA VAL A 375 7.69 1.32 -11.83
C VAL A 375 8.75 1.53 -12.90
N LEU A 376 9.45 0.47 -13.29
CA LEU A 376 10.57 0.50 -14.23
C LEU A 376 10.11 0.48 -15.70
N TYR A 377 9.22 1.41 -16.08
CA TYR A 377 8.72 1.51 -17.46
C TYR A 377 9.83 1.71 -18.48
N ASP A 378 10.87 2.48 -18.14
CA ASP A 378 12.04 2.74 -18.96
C ASP A 378 12.89 1.47 -19.22
N VAL A 379 12.92 0.54 -18.27
CA VAL A 379 13.56 -0.76 -18.45
C VAL A 379 12.75 -1.64 -19.41
N TRP A 380 11.43 -1.67 -19.24
CA TRP A 380 10.56 -2.45 -20.12
C TRP A 380 10.50 -1.89 -21.55
N GLU A 381 10.61 -0.56 -21.70
CA GLU A 381 10.73 0.09 -23.01
C GLU A 381 12.03 -0.35 -23.72
N ARG A 382 13.19 -0.24 -23.04
CA ARG A 382 14.49 -0.69 -23.58
C ARG A 382 14.53 -2.18 -23.91
N GLN A 383 13.75 -3.00 -23.22
CA GLN A 383 13.63 -4.43 -23.47
C GLN A 383 12.60 -4.78 -24.56
N GLY A 384 11.87 -3.79 -25.07
CA GLY A 384 10.86 -3.97 -26.12
C GLY A 384 9.51 -4.50 -25.63
N TYR A 385 9.24 -4.47 -24.32
CA TYR A 385 7.94 -4.87 -23.77
C TYR A 385 6.92 -3.75 -23.75
N ILE A 386 7.37 -2.49 -23.84
CA ILE A 386 6.53 -1.30 -23.97
C ILE A 386 7.01 -0.52 -25.18
N HIS A 387 6.08 -0.06 -25.99
CA HIS A 387 6.32 0.87 -27.10
C HIS A 387 6.05 2.29 -26.64
N THR A 388 6.85 3.25 -27.12
CA THR A 388 6.58 4.67 -26.90
C THR A 388 6.01 5.33 -28.14
N THR A 389 5.16 6.33 -27.94
CA THR A 389 4.68 7.21 -29.00
C THR A 389 5.18 8.62 -28.73
N GLU A 390 5.54 9.37 -29.79
CA GLU A 390 6.01 10.76 -29.66
C GLU A 390 4.99 11.64 -28.93
N GLY A 391 5.49 12.57 -28.08
CA GLY A 391 4.68 13.58 -27.40
C GLY A 391 4.13 13.15 -26.02
N ASN A 392 3.20 13.95 -25.51
CA ASN A 392 2.65 13.84 -24.15
C ASN A 392 1.43 12.91 -24.03
N VAL A 393 0.86 12.48 -25.14
CA VAL A 393 -0.34 11.62 -25.24
C VAL A 393 -0.07 10.47 -26.19
N VAL A 394 -0.77 9.37 -25.99
CA VAL A 394 -0.66 8.22 -26.91
C VAL A 394 -1.30 8.59 -28.25
N HIS A 395 -0.52 8.51 -29.32
CA HIS A 395 -1.00 8.73 -30.68
C HIS A 395 -1.64 7.46 -31.27
N TYR A 396 -2.94 7.45 -31.43
CA TYR A 396 -3.71 6.31 -31.91
C TYR A 396 -3.32 5.86 -33.32
N GLY A 397 -2.92 6.78 -34.22
CA GLY A 397 -2.43 6.43 -35.55
C GLY A 397 -1.20 5.49 -35.54
N PHE A 398 -0.38 5.56 -34.50
CA PHE A 398 0.73 4.62 -34.30
C PHE A 398 0.22 3.21 -33.98
N ILE A 399 -0.83 3.14 -33.14
CA ILE A 399 -1.45 1.86 -32.73
C ILE A 399 -2.19 1.24 -33.92
N GLU A 400 -2.92 2.06 -34.69
CA GLU A 400 -3.65 1.65 -35.88
C GLU A 400 -2.71 0.98 -36.90
N ARG A 401 -1.57 1.63 -37.19
CA ARG A 401 -0.56 1.07 -38.08
C ARG A 401 0.07 -0.22 -37.52
N PHE A 402 0.31 -0.27 -36.22
CA PHE A 402 0.83 -1.47 -35.58
C PHE A 402 -0.16 -2.65 -35.68
N ILE A 403 -1.47 -2.38 -35.56
CA ILE A 403 -2.54 -3.38 -35.72
C ILE A 403 -2.59 -3.82 -37.21
N GLU A 404 -2.40 -2.93 -38.16
CA GLU A 404 -2.30 -3.26 -39.59
C GLU A 404 -1.11 -4.21 -39.84
N ASP A 405 0.09 -3.89 -39.33
CA ASP A 405 1.27 -4.75 -39.42
C ASP A 405 1.06 -6.14 -38.76
N LEU A 406 0.28 -6.20 -37.67
CA LEU A 406 -0.11 -7.47 -37.05
C LEU A 406 -1.11 -8.25 -37.91
N GLY A 407 -2.02 -7.55 -38.59
CA GLY A 407 -2.98 -8.15 -39.52
C GLY A 407 -2.35 -8.79 -40.75
N GLU A 408 -1.14 -8.32 -41.16
CA GLU A 408 -0.36 -8.98 -42.19
C GLU A 408 0.28 -10.32 -41.73
N LYS A 409 0.52 -10.44 -40.41
CA LYS A 409 1.17 -11.63 -39.82
C LYS A 409 0.15 -12.64 -39.30
N TYR A 410 -0.91 -12.16 -38.68
CA TYR A 410 -1.92 -12.96 -37.99
C TYR A 410 -3.30 -12.68 -38.57
N HIS A 411 -4.18 -13.67 -38.56
CA HIS A 411 -5.53 -13.50 -39.02
C HIS A 411 -6.44 -13.01 -37.89
N ILE A 412 -6.46 -11.68 -37.66
CA ILE A 412 -7.28 -11.04 -36.62
C ILE A 412 -8.74 -11.07 -37.05
N LYS A 413 -9.56 -11.93 -36.43
CA LYS A 413 -10.99 -12.08 -36.75
C LYS A 413 -11.84 -10.94 -36.23
N GLU A 414 -11.61 -10.55 -34.99
CA GLU A 414 -12.37 -9.51 -34.32
C GLU A 414 -11.47 -8.76 -33.34
N ILE A 415 -11.74 -7.46 -33.17
CA ILE A 415 -11.12 -6.58 -32.19
C ILE A 415 -12.19 -6.08 -31.23
N ALA A 416 -12.18 -6.59 -29.99
CA ALA A 416 -13.05 -6.07 -28.92
C ALA A 416 -12.47 -4.77 -28.36
N PHE A 417 -13.29 -3.73 -28.23
CA PHE A 417 -12.88 -2.42 -27.71
C PHE A 417 -13.91 -1.86 -26.73
N ASP A 418 -13.46 -0.98 -25.82
CA ASP A 418 -14.39 -0.28 -24.93
C ASP A 418 -15.13 0.84 -25.70
N ARG A 419 -16.47 0.78 -25.64
CA ARG A 419 -17.37 1.64 -26.45
C ARG A 419 -17.32 3.15 -26.12
N TRP A 420 -16.60 3.58 -25.08
CA TRP A 420 -16.74 4.97 -24.58
C TRP A 420 -15.75 5.99 -25.15
N ASN A 421 -14.62 5.62 -25.79
CA ASN A 421 -13.55 6.59 -26.08
C ASN A 421 -12.89 6.55 -27.48
N ALA A 422 -13.43 5.85 -28.48
CA ALA A 422 -12.63 5.57 -29.68
C ALA A 422 -13.36 5.61 -31.02
N THR A 423 -14.37 6.47 -31.23
CA THR A 423 -15.17 6.48 -32.45
C THR A 423 -14.32 6.62 -33.73
N GLN A 424 -13.31 7.49 -33.73
CA GLN A 424 -12.46 7.69 -34.90
C GLN A 424 -11.55 6.47 -35.17
N MET A 425 -10.92 5.90 -34.13
CA MET A 425 -10.06 4.73 -34.27
C MET A 425 -10.85 3.51 -34.78
N VAL A 426 -12.08 3.34 -34.30
CA VAL A 426 -12.97 2.27 -34.76
C VAL A 426 -13.21 2.40 -36.25
N GLN A 427 -13.59 3.60 -36.74
CA GLN A 427 -13.79 3.85 -38.17
C GLN A 427 -12.53 3.55 -38.99
N ASN A 428 -11.36 4.00 -38.51
CA ASN A 428 -10.10 3.77 -39.19
C ASN A 428 -9.77 2.27 -39.29
N LEU A 429 -9.97 1.49 -38.21
CA LEU A 429 -9.75 0.05 -38.21
C LEU A 429 -10.76 -0.70 -39.13
N GLU A 430 -12.02 -0.27 -39.13
CA GLU A 430 -13.04 -0.81 -40.07
C GLU A 430 -12.70 -0.51 -41.53
N ASP A 431 -12.20 0.70 -41.82
CA ASP A 431 -11.73 1.10 -43.17
C ASP A 431 -10.50 0.29 -43.62
N MET A 432 -9.66 -0.17 -42.68
CA MET A 432 -8.55 -1.11 -42.89
C MET A 432 -9.02 -2.56 -43.08
N GLY A 433 -10.31 -2.84 -42.91
CA GLY A 433 -10.93 -4.16 -43.13
C GLY A 433 -11.01 -5.03 -41.88
N PHE A 434 -10.73 -4.52 -40.68
CA PHE A 434 -10.90 -5.25 -39.43
C PHE A 434 -12.35 -5.24 -38.95
N THR A 435 -12.78 -6.33 -38.33
CA THR A 435 -14.11 -6.38 -37.66
C THR A 435 -13.94 -5.90 -36.21
N VAL A 436 -14.52 -4.75 -35.88
CA VAL A 436 -14.43 -4.13 -34.58
C VAL A 436 -15.71 -4.35 -33.79
N VAL A 437 -15.63 -4.89 -32.58
CA VAL A 437 -16.80 -5.28 -31.77
C VAL A 437 -16.83 -4.48 -30.47
N PRO A 438 -17.90 -3.70 -30.20
CA PRO A 438 -18.01 -2.96 -28.94
C PRO A 438 -18.17 -3.92 -27.75
N PHE A 439 -17.38 -3.70 -26.72
CA PHE A 439 -17.35 -4.50 -25.51
C PHE A 439 -17.66 -3.66 -24.27
N GLY A 440 -18.53 -4.16 -23.39
CA GLY A 440 -18.89 -3.46 -22.16
C GLY A 440 -18.01 -3.91 -20.99
N GLN A 441 -17.44 -2.96 -20.25
CA GLN A 441 -16.67 -3.27 -19.03
C GLN A 441 -17.58 -3.45 -17.78
N GLY A 442 -18.85 -3.83 -17.99
CA GLY A 442 -19.79 -4.18 -16.92
C GLY A 442 -19.69 -5.65 -16.48
N TYR A 443 -20.38 -5.99 -15.39
CA TYR A 443 -20.42 -7.37 -14.87
C TYR A 443 -20.90 -8.40 -15.90
N LYS A 444 -21.88 -8.02 -16.73
CA LYS A 444 -22.48 -8.89 -17.75
C LYS A 444 -21.45 -9.38 -18.77
N ASP A 445 -20.60 -8.48 -19.25
CA ASP A 445 -19.69 -8.77 -20.34
C ASP A 445 -18.33 -9.29 -19.79
N MET A 446 -17.87 -8.73 -18.65
CA MET A 446 -16.57 -9.08 -18.06
C MET A 446 -16.57 -10.37 -17.23
N SER A 447 -17.70 -10.74 -16.56
CA SER A 447 -17.69 -11.84 -15.59
C SER A 447 -17.43 -13.21 -16.22
N PRO A 448 -18.08 -13.62 -17.30
CA PRO A 448 -17.82 -14.94 -17.89
C PRO A 448 -16.36 -15.12 -18.34
N PRO A 449 -15.76 -14.23 -19.16
CA PRO A 449 -14.39 -14.40 -19.61
C PRO A 449 -13.35 -14.23 -18.49
N SER A 450 -13.64 -13.44 -17.45
CA SER A 450 -12.77 -13.37 -16.27
C SER A 450 -12.70 -14.70 -15.53
N LYS A 451 -13.83 -15.34 -15.29
CA LYS A 451 -13.88 -16.65 -14.65
C LYS A 451 -13.17 -17.72 -15.48
N GLU A 452 -13.34 -17.67 -16.80
CA GLU A 452 -12.67 -18.62 -17.70
C GLU A 452 -11.15 -18.36 -17.77
N LEU A 453 -10.69 -17.09 -17.80
CA LEU A 453 -9.26 -16.77 -17.72
C LEU A 453 -8.62 -17.38 -16.46
N TYR A 454 -9.27 -17.22 -15.31
CA TYR A 454 -8.77 -17.78 -14.06
C TYR A 454 -8.70 -19.31 -14.10
N LYS A 455 -9.73 -19.96 -14.63
CA LYS A 455 -9.78 -21.41 -14.80
C LYS A 455 -8.66 -21.90 -15.73
N LEU A 456 -8.49 -21.28 -16.90
CA LEU A 456 -7.45 -21.63 -17.86
C LEU A 456 -6.02 -21.47 -17.28
N LEU A 457 -5.82 -20.43 -16.45
CA LEU A 457 -4.55 -20.26 -15.72
C LEU A 457 -4.35 -21.37 -14.68
N MET A 458 -5.39 -21.72 -13.92
CA MET A 458 -5.32 -22.81 -12.93
C MET A 458 -5.01 -24.16 -13.60
N GLU A 459 -5.58 -24.42 -14.77
CA GLU A 459 -5.37 -25.65 -15.54
C GLU A 459 -4.05 -25.65 -16.32
N GLY A 460 -3.33 -24.50 -16.38
CA GLY A 460 -2.12 -24.31 -17.20
C GLY A 460 -2.41 -24.37 -18.70
N ARG A 461 -3.64 -24.09 -19.13
CA ARG A 461 -4.13 -24.13 -20.51
C ARG A 461 -4.07 -22.76 -21.21
N ILE A 462 -3.36 -21.79 -20.64
CA ILE A 462 -3.07 -20.49 -21.27
C ILE A 462 -1.55 -20.23 -21.22
N ILE A 463 -0.98 -19.74 -22.32
CA ILE A 463 0.43 -19.42 -22.46
C ILE A 463 0.57 -17.93 -22.75
N HIS A 464 1.35 -17.21 -21.94
CA HIS A 464 1.55 -15.76 -22.06
C HIS A 464 3.03 -15.36 -22.19
N GLY A 465 3.92 -16.31 -22.36
CA GLY A 465 5.35 -16.05 -22.64
C GLY A 465 6.13 -15.37 -21.51
N GLY A 466 5.55 -15.23 -20.31
CA GLY A 466 6.22 -14.56 -19.20
C GLY A 466 6.44 -13.06 -19.40
N ASN A 467 5.62 -12.37 -20.22
CA ASN A 467 5.74 -10.94 -20.43
C ASN A 467 5.70 -10.18 -19.08
N PRO A 468 6.76 -9.42 -18.72
CA PRO A 468 6.90 -8.82 -17.39
C PRO A 468 5.87 -7.72 -17.11
N VAL A 469 5.41 -7.00 -18.13
CA VAL A 469 4.38 -5.96 -18.01
C VAL A 469 3.03 -6.60 -17.70
N LEU A 470 2.66 -7.66 -18.45
CA LEU A 470 1.41 -8.38 -18.20
C LEU A 470 1.45 -9.10 -16.83
N LYS A 471 2.59 -9.66 -16.43
CA LYS A 471 2.78 -10.27 -15.10
C LYS A 471 2.54 -9.22 -13.99
N TRP A 472 3.16 -8.06 -14.12
CA TRP A 472 2.98 -6.96 -13.16
C TRP A 472 1.51 -6.51 -13.09
N MET A 473 0.82 -6.38 -14.24
CA MET A 473 -0.61 -6.06 -14.26
C MET A 473 -1.47 -7.15 -13.63
N ALA A 474 -1.14 -8.43 -13.85
CA ALA A 474 -1.85 -9.55 -13.22
C ALA A 474 -1.73 -9.55 -11.68
N GLN A 475 -0.60 -9.10 -11.15
CA GLN A 475 -0.36 -8.96 -9.71
C GLN A 475 -1.11 -7.76 -9.10
N ASN A 476 -1.50 -6.77 -9.92
CA ASN A 476 -2.22 -5.57 -9.47
C ASN A 476 -3.74 -5.70 -9.56
N VAL A 477 -4.25 -6.65 -10.36
CA VAL A 477 -5.68 -6.73 -10.63
C VAL A 477 -6.48 -7.17 -9.41
N VAL A 478 -7.48 -6.38 -9.07
CA VAL A 478 -8.49 -6.63 -8.03
C VAL A 478 -9.81 -6.87 -8.70
N MET A 479 -10.54 -7.84 -8.21
CA MET A 479 -11.89 -8.11 -8.70
C MET A 479 -12.94 -7.49 -7.78
N ARG A 480 -13.91 -6.85 -8.39
CA ARG A 480 -15.14 -6.45 -7.74
C ARG A 480 -16.21 -7.51 -7.99
N GLN A 481 -16.93 -7.90 -6.93
CA GLN A 481 -18.00 -8.88 -7.00
C GLN A 481 -19.35 -8.22 -6.68
N ASP A 482 -20.39 -8.58 -7.43
CA ASP A 482 -21.77 -8.20 -7.12
C ASP A 482 -22.44 -9.25 -6.20
N PRO A 483 -23.64 -8.95 -5.64
CA PRO A 483 -24.35 -9.90 -4.79
C PRO A 483 -24.77 -11.20 -5.48
N ALA A 484 -24.80 -11.22 -6.82
CA ALA A 484 -25.11 -12.43 -7.61
C ALA A 484 -23.86 -13.28 -7.91
N GLY A 485 -22.68 -12.89 -7.41
CA GLY A 485 -21.43 -13.62 -7.61
C GLY A 485 -20.75 -13.36 -8.97
N ASN A 486 -21.19 -12.33 -9.71
CA ASN A 486 -20.47 -11.89 -10.90
C ASN A 486 -19.24 -11.06 -10.51
N ILE A 487 -18.15 -11.23 -11.26
CA ILE A 487 -16.88 -10.55 -11.01
C ILE A 487 -16.47 -9.69 -12.20
N LYS A 488 -15.75 -8.61 -11.93
CA LYS A 488 -15.08 -7.82 -12.96
C LYS A 488 -13.81 -7.15 -12.39
N PRO A 489 -12.79 -6.86 -13.23
CA PRO A 489 -11.67 -6.02 -12.80
C PRO A 489 -12.15 -4.65 -12.28
N ASP A 490 -11.56 -4.21 -11.16
CA ASP A 490 -11.87 -2.92 -10.52
C ASP A 490 -10.66 -1.99 -10.65
N LYS A 491 -10.66 -1.10 -11.67
CA LYS A 491 -9.58 -0.13 -11.90
C LYS A 491 -9.40 0.86 -10.74
N GLU A 492 -10.46 1.15 -9.96
CA GLU A 492 -10.40 2.09 -8.82
C GLU A 492 -9.72 1.47 -7.59
N LYS A 493 -9.91 0.15 -7.38
CA LYS A 493 -9.33 -0.57 -6.25
C LYS A 493 -8.01 -1.22 -6.56
N SER A 494 -7.67 -1.39 -7.82
CA SER A 494 -6.37 -1.90 -8.24
C SER A 494 -5.28 -0.90 -7.87
N VAL A 495 -4.18 -1.40 -7.30
CA VAL A 495 -3.10 -0.55 -6.77
C VAL A 495 -2.40 0.20 -7.88
N GLU A 496 -2.24 -0.46 -9.05
CA GLU A 496 -1.59 0.04 -10.25
C GLU A 496 -2.38 -0.33 -11.51
N LYS A 497 -1.78 -0.12 -12.68
CA LYS A 497 -2.40 -0.36 -13.99
C LYS A 497 -2.72 -1.84 -14.23
N ILE A 498 -3.87 -2.10 -14.85
CA ILE A 498 -4.38 -3.45 -15.14
C ILE A 498 -4.87 -3.61 -16.59
N ASP A 499 -4.59 -2.63 -17.42
CA ASP A 499 -5.16 -2.49 -18.78
C ASP A 499 -4.86 -3.72 -19.66
N GLY A 500 -3.68 -4.34 -19.51
CA GLY A 500 -3.33 -5.57 -20.23
C GLY A 500 -4.19 -6.78 -19.85
N ILE A 501 -4.58 -6.89 -18.59
CA ILE A 501 -5.47 -7.96 -18.14
C ILE A 501 -6.90 -7.70 -18.65
N VAL A 502 -7.35 -6.45 -18.64
CA VAL A 502 -8.64 -6.05 -19.21
C VAL A 502 -8.69 -6.39 -20.71
N ALA A 503 -7.67 -5.99 -21.47
CA ALA A 503 -7.53 -6.32 -22.88
C ALA A 503 -7.51 -7.84 -23.14
N THR A 504 -6.78 -8.60 -22.30
CA THR A 504 -6.72 -10.06 -22.41
C THR A 504 -8.10 -10.71 -22.17
N ILE A 505 -8.86 -10.23 -21.18
CA ILE A 505 -10.23 -10.70 -20.90
C ILE A 505 -11.15 -10.42 -22.09
N MET A 506 -11.06 -9.24 -22.69
CA MET A 506 -11.87 -8.84 -23.86
C MET A 506 -11.55 -9.71 -25.09
N GLY A 507 -10.27 -9.93 -25.39
CA GLY A 507 -9.85 -10.81 -26.48
C GLY A 507 -10.24 -12.28 -26.25
N LEU A 508 -10.14 -12.75 -25.01
CA LEU A 508 -10.55 -14.11 -24.63
C LEU A 508 -12.05 -14.32 -24.76
N ASP A 509 -12.89 -13.33 -24.41
CA ASP A 509 -14.34 -13.44 -24.65
C ASP A 509 -14.66 -13.68 -26.12
N ARG A 510 -13.98 -12.95 -27.04
CA ARG A 510 -14.21 -13.14 -28.47
C ARG A 510 -13.73 -14.50 -28.96
N ALA A 511 -12.58 -14.96 -28.46
CA ALA A 511 -12.03 -16.27 -28.78
C ALA A 511 -13.00 -17.41 -28.37
N ILE A 512 -13.55 -17.35 -27.15
CA ILE A 512 -14.48 -18.36 -26.63
C ILE A 512 -15.81 -18.35 -27.39
N ARG A 513 -16.37 -17.18 -27.70
CA ARG A 513 -17.66 -17.08 -28.39
C ARG A 513 -17.61 -17.57 -29.85
N ASN A 514 -16.46 -17.55 -30.44
CA ASN A 514 -16.24 -17.93 -31.83
C ASN A 514 -15.52 -19.29 -31.97
N GLU A 515 -15.34 -20.03 -30.86
CA GLU A 515 -14.89 -21.42 -30.96
C GLU A 515 -15.85 -22.22 -31.89
N PRO A 516 -15.32 -23.01 -32.84
CA PRO A 516 -16.16 -23.90 -33.62
C PRO A 516 -16.88 -24.85 -32.65
N THR A 517 -18.15 -24.59 -32.43
CA THR A 517 -19.01 -25.61 -31.79
C THR A 517 -19.10 -26.74 -32.80
N ASP A 518 -18.35 -27.82 -32.62
CA ASP A 518 -18.66 -29.07 -33.31
C ASP A 518 -20.11 -29.40 -33.00
N SER A 519 -20.96 -29.19 -33.99
CA SER A 519 -22.36 -29.53 -33.88
C SER A 519 -22.44 -31.03 -33.58
N VAL A 520 -23.06 -31.39 -32.48
CA VAL A 520 -23.37 -32.79 -32.15
C VAL A 520 -24.07 -33.50 -33.31
N TYR A 521 -24.63 -32.74 -34.26
CA TYR A 521 -25.25 -33.20 -35.50
C TYR A 521 -24.27 -33.59 -36.61
N ASP A 522 -23.03 -33.04 -36.59
CA ASP A 522 -22.01 -33.39 -37.61
C ASP A 522 -21.35 -34.73 -37.34
N SER A 523 -21.33 -35.19 -36.09
CA SER A 523 -20.80 -36.50 -35.70
C SER A 523 -21.82 -37.62 -35.69
N ARG A 524 -23.14 -37.32 -35.75
CA ARG A 524 -24.24 -38.31 -35.71
C ARG A 524 -25.08 -38.26 -36.96
N GLY A 525 -24.61 -38.50 -38.10
CA GLY A 525 -25.38 -38.55 -39.35
C GLY A 525 -26.90 -38.56 -39.21
N LEU A 526 -27.63 -37.82 -40.02
CA LEU A 526 -29.10 -37.80 -40.03
C LEU A 526 -29.65 -39.23 -40.08
N LEU A 527 -30.21 -39.69 -38.96
CA LEU A 527 -31.11 -40.87 -38.95
C LEU A 527 -32.43 -40.40 -39.63
N ILE A 528 -32.59 -40.70 -40.92
CA ILE A 528 -33.88 -40.66 -41.61
C ILE A 528 -34.62 -41.92 -41.21
N LEU A 529 -35.68 -41.79 -40.41
CA LEU A 529 -36.65 -42.81 -40.11
C LEU A 529 -37.66 -42.93 -41.25
#